data_76675b6f9bdf760d00da228b10491332
#
_entry.id   76675b6f9bdf760d00da228b10491332
#
_cell.length_a   1.000
_cell.length_b   1.000
_cell.length_c   1.000
_cell.angle_alpha   90.00
_cell.angle_beta   90.00
_cell.angle_gamma   90.00
#
_symmetry.space_group_name_H-M   'P 1'
#
loop_
_entity.id
_entity.type
_entity.pdbx_description
1 polymer ?
#
loop_
_entity_poly.entity_id
_entity_poly.type
_entity_poly.pdbx_seq_one_letter_code
_entity_poly.pdbx_strand_id
1 'polypeptide(L)'
;KVLTCEEHPNSDHLHVTTVDLGKGEPQQIVCGAANIAAGQKVIVADLGCVLYDGDDSFTIKRSKLRGVESLGMICAEDEIGVGTSHDGIIVLPEDAQVGMPAAEYYQLDSDWLIEIDITANRADALSHYGVARDLYAWLKQNGYETSLHRPDCSKFKVDRSEEHTSELQSLRRI
;
A
#
# COMPACT_ATOMS: atom_id res chain seq x y z
N LYS A 1 0.81 16.81 12.93
CA LYS A 1 0.24 17.02 14.26
C LYS A 1 -0.87 18.06 14.18
N VAL A 2 -2.04 17.80 14.72
CA VAL A 2 -3.15 18.77 14.83
C VAL A 2 -2.78 19.78 15.91
N LEU A 3 -2.65 21.05 15.53
CA LEU A 3 -2.33 22.14 16.46
C LEU A 3 -3.59 22.71 17.09
N THR A 4 -4.60 22.99 16.26
CA THR A 4 -5.91 23.52 16.71
C THR A 4 -7.03 22.70 16.08
N CYS A 5 -8.15 22.61 16.77
CA CYS A 5 -9.38 21.99 16.29
C CYS A 5 -10.55 22.83 16.79
N GLU A 6 -11.25 23.49 15.88
CA GLU A 6 -12.36 24.40 16.18
C GLU A 6 -13.60 23.94 15.42
N GLU A 7 -14.77 24.25 15.94
CA GLU A 7 -16.03 23.97 15.25
C GLU A 7 -16.14 24.81 13.97
N HIS A 8 -16.68 24.20 12.93
CA HIS A 8 -16.86 24.90 11.66
C HIS A 8 -17.99 25.93 11.73
N PRO A 9 -17.80 27.20 11.32
CA PRO A 9 -18.77 28.26 11.50
C PRO A 9 -20.11 28.03 10.80
N ASN A 10 -20.17 27.16 9.82
CA ASN A 10 -21.38 26.89 9.02
C ASN A 10 -21.75 25.38 9.00
N SER A 11 -21.34 24.62 10.01
CA SER A 11 -21.61 23.16 10.07
C SER A 11 -21.43 22.60 11.47
N ASP A 12 -22.38 21.82 11.91
CA ASP A 12 -22.39 21.11 13.21
C ASP A 12 -21.57 19.84 13.21
N HIS A 13 -21.12 19.39 12.04
CA HIS A 13 -20.40 18.10 11.86
C HIS A 13 -18.97 18.27 11.36
N LEU A 14 -18.57 19.50 10.98
CA LEU A 14 -17.24 19.75 10.46
C LEU A 14 -16.39 20.49 11.51
N HIS A 15 -15.10 20.21 11.49
CA HIS A 15 -14.10 20.89 12.29
C HIS A 15 -13.08 21.57 11.38
N VAL A 16 -12.68 22.77 11.73
CA VAL A 16 -11.56 23.47 11.09
C VAL A 16 -10.32 23.20 11.91
N THR A 17 -9.35 22.57 11.31
CA THR A 17 -8.09 22.19 11.99
C THR A 17 -6.91 22.91 11.36
N THR A 18 -5.93 23.22 12.20
CA THR A 18 -4.59 23.63 11.75
C THR A 18 -3.64 22.48 12.01
N VAL A 19 -2.98 21.96 10.97
CA VAL A 19 -2.17 20.75 11.03
C VAL A 19 -0.74 21.06 10.62
N ASP A 20 0.20 20.72 11.50
CA ASP A 20 1.64 20.73 11.21
C ASP A 20 2.03 19.43 10.50
N LEU A 21 2.51 19.56 9.27
CA LEU A 21 3.00 18.44 8.43
C LEU A 21 4.52 18.25 8.51
N GLY A 22 5.23 19.03 9.34
CA GLY A 22 6.69 18.99 9.40
C GLY A 22 7.40 19.57 8.17
N LYS A 23 6.67 20.30 7.31
CA LYS A 23 7.18 20.87 6.05
C LYS A 23 7.27 22.40 6.05
N GLY A 24 7.14 23.05 7.20
CA GLY A 24 7.19 24.49 7.35
C GLY A 24 5.91 25.06 7.95
N GLU A 25 5.11 25.84 7.20
CA GLU A 25 3.90 26.45 7.74
C GLU A 25 2.78 25.42 7.93
N PRO A 26 2.07 25.48 9.07
CA PRO A 26 0.91 24.62 9.30
C PRO A 26 -0.19 24.88 8.27
N GLN A 27 -0.90 23.83 7.88
CA GLN A 27 -1.97 23.90 6.89
C GLN A 27 -3.35 23.83 7.53
N GLN A 28 -4.29 24.58 6.97
CA GLN A 28 -5.69 24.50 7.35
C GLN A 28 -6.36 23.35 6.62
N ILE A 29 -6.97 22.44 7.37
CA ILE A 29 -7.70 21.30 6.85
C ILE A 29 -9.06 21.20 7.54
N VAL A 30 -10.13 21.04 6.77
CA VAL A 30 -11.46 20.81 7.28
C VAL A 30 -11.69 19.30 7.38
N CYS A 31 -12.10 18.83 8.54
CA CYS A 31 -12.34 17.42 8.85
C CYS A 31 -13.76 17.18 9.32
N GLY A 32 -14.41 16.11 8.84
CA GLY A 32 -15.75 15.71 9.24
C GLY A 32 -15.79 14.59 10.27
N ALA A 33 -14.65 14.07 10.69
CA ALA A 33 -14.61 12.95 11.62
C ALA A 33 -14.88 13.41 13.05
N ALA A 34 -15.72 12.65 13.76
CA ALA A 34 -16.10 12.97 15.15
C ALA A 34 -14.97 12.75 16.16
N ASN A 35 -13.95 11.97 15.79
CA ASN A 35 -12.83 11.65 16.68
C ASN A 35 -11.63 12.61 16.52
N ILE A 36 -11.76 13.70 15.74
CA ILE A 36 -10.69 14.69 15.60
C ILE A 36 -10.56 15.56 16.86
N ALA A 37 -9.33 15.77 17.31
CA ALA A 37 -9.03 16.67 18.44
C ALA A 37 -7.65 17.33 18.29
N ALA A 38 -7.48 18.48 18.95
CA ALA A 38 -6.19 19.14 19.04
C ALA A 38 -5.15 18.27 19.78
N GLY A 39 -3.90 18.34 19.35
CA GLY A 39 -2.80 17.57 19.93
C GLY A 39 -2.54 16.21 19.27
N GLN A 40 -3.53 15.63 18.62
CA GLN A 40 -3.39 14.32 17.96
C GLN A 40 -2.36 14.33 16.82
N LYS A 41 -1.74 13.18 16.61
CA LYS A 41 -0.95 12.88 15.40
C LYS A 41 -1.83 12.06 14.45
N VAL A 42 -1.94 12.51 13.21
CA VAL A 42 -2.88 11.97 12.22
C VAL A 42 -2.20 11.76 10.89
N ILE A 43 -2.78 10.92 10.06
CA ILE A 43 -2.35 10.76 8.67
C ILE A 43 -3.04 11.81 7.80
N VAL A 44 -2.27 12.49 6.97
CA VAL A 44 -2.75 13.55 6.07
C VAL A 44 -2.37 13.25 4.64
N ALA A 45 -3.35 13.28 3.76
CA ALA A 45 -3.15 13.36 2.32
C ALA A 45 -2.99 14.85 1.93
N ASP A 46 -1.78 15.21 1.53
CA ASP A 46 -1.40 16.57 1.11
C ASP A 46 -1.91 16.87 -0.32
N LEU A 47 -1.86 18.12 -0.72
CA LEU A 47 -2.25 18.54 -2.06
C LEU A 47 -1.44 17.79 -3.13
N GLY A 48 -2.15 17.25 -4.13
CA GLY A 48 -1.57 16.44 -5.19
C GLY A 48 -1.46 14.94 -4.88
N CYS A 49 -1.72 14.52 -3.63
CA CYS A 49 -1.80 13.11 -3.30
C CYS A 49 -2.97 12.45 -4.03
N VAL A 50 -2.75 11.24 -4.54
CA VAL A 50 -3.80 10.42 -5.19
C VAL A 50 -4.20 9.34 -4.22
N LEU A 51 -5.48 9.28 -3.90
CA LEU A 51 -6.10 8.23 -3.11
C LEU A 51 -6.95 7.34 -4.01
N TYR A 52 -7.14 6.08 -3.61
CA TYR A 52 -7.88 5.07 -4.37
C TYR A 52 -9.08 4.61 -3.56
N ASP A 53 -10.21 4.45 -4.25
CA ASP A 53 -11.45 3.86 -3.72
C ASP A 53 -11.87 2.74 -4.69
N GLY A 54 -11.45 1.52 -4.40
CA GLY A 54 -11.56 0.40 -5.32
C GLY A 54 -10.81 0.64 -6.63
N ASP A 55 -11.54 0.63 -7.75
CA ASP A 55 -10.98 0.90 -9.10
C ASP A 55 -10.92 2.40 -9.44
N ASP A 56 -11.56 3.24 -8.63
CA ASP A 56 -11.57 4.69 -8.83
C ASP A 56 -10.40 5.36 -8.08
N SER A 57 -9.97 6.50 -8.60
CA SER A 57 -8.94 7.31 -7.95
C SER A 57 -9.31 8.79 -7.95
N PHE A 58 -8.96 9.50 -6.90
CA PHE A 58 -9.13 10.93 -6.82
C PHE A 58 -7.88 11.63 -6.29
N THR A 59 -7.65 12.82 -6.81
CA THR A 59 -6.49 13.63 -6.40
C THR A 59 -6.94 14.67 -5.39
N ILE A 60 -6.22 14.79 -4.28
CA ILE A 60 -6.45 15.83 -3.29
C ILE A 60 -6.12 17.19 -3.87
N LYS A 61 -7.12 18.06 -3.93
CA LYS A 61 -7.03 19.43 -4.44
C LYS A 61 -7.48 20.42 -3.37
N ARG A 62 -6.99 21.65 -3.51
CA ARG A 62 -7.49 22.77 -2.74
C ARG A 62 -9.02 22.89 -2.92
N SER A 63 -9.75 22.82 -1.85
CA SER A 63 -11.22 22.82 -1.84
C SER A 63 -11.79 23.82 -0.85
N LYS A 64 -13.04 24.20 -1.04
CA LYS A 64 -13.80 25.00 -0.06
C LYS A 64 -14.98 24.17 0.44
N LEU A 65 -14.96 23.85 1.71
CA LEU A 65 -16.04 23.12 2.38
C LEU A 65 -16.89 24.13 3.16
N ARG A 66 -18.13 24.33 2.73
CA ARG A 66 -19.08 25.31 3.29
C ARG A 66 -18.49 26.73 3.54
N GLY A 67 -17.61 27.15 2.62
CA GLY A 67 -16.98 28.48 2.66
C GLY A 67 -15.61 28.55 3.30
N VAL A 68 -15.19 27.51 4.03
CA VAL A 68 -13.85 27.40 4.63
C VAL A 68 -12.93 26.60 3.71
N GLU A 69 -11.70 27.08 3.54
CA GLU A 69 -10.70 26.47 2.69
C GLU A 69 -10.05 25.26 3.36
N SER A 70 -9.86 24.17 2.60
CA SER A 70 -9.12 22.99 3.02
C SER A 70 -7.96 22.73 2.06
N LEU A 71 -6.76 22.57 2.61
CA LEU A 71 -5.50 22.35 1.87
C LEU A 71 -5.00 20.91 1.97
N GLY A 72 -5.88 19.97 2.25
CA GLY A 72 -5.56 18.56 2.40
C GLY A 72 -6.75 17.77 2.93
N MET A 73 -6.52 16.50 3.24
CA MET A 73 -7.51 15.61 3.84
C MET A 73 -6.85 14.80 4.96
N ILE A 74 -7.53 14.71 6.12
CA ILE A 74 -7.11 13.80 7.19
C ILE A 74 -7.80 12.47 6.93
N CYS A 75 -7.02 11.37 6.91
CA CYS A 75 -7.47 10.09 6.35
C CYS A 75 -7.94 9.08 7.41
N ALA A 76 -8.91 8.26 7.02
CA ALA A 76 -9.31 7.02 7.67
C ALA A 76 -8.43 5.83 7.17
N GLU A 77 -8.60 4.65 7.77
CA GLU A 77 -7.79 3.47 7.43
C GLU A 77 -8.06 2.95 6.02
N ASP A 78 -9.31 2.90 5.61
CA ASP A 78 -9.74 2.41 4.30
C ASP A 78 -9.31 3.35 3.16
N GLU A 79 -9.24 4.66 3.41
CA GLU A 79 -8.84 5.67 2.43
C GLU A 79 -7.36 5.57 2.01
N ILE A 80 -6.51 4.96 2.84
CA ILE A 80 -5.09 4.72 2.54
C ILE A 80 -4.74 3.22 2.45
N GLY A 81 -5.74 2.34 2.56
CA GLY A 81 -5.59 0.90 2.37
C GLY A 81 -4.82 0.17 3.47
N VAL A 82 -4.71 0.73 4.68
CA VAL A 82 -4.04 0.07 5.83
C VAL A 82 -5.01 -0.69 6.74
N GLY A 83 -6.30 -0.53 6.51
CA GLY A 83 -7.36 -1.21 7.23
C GLY A 83 -8.69 -1.11 6.49
N THR A 84 -9.78 -1.48 7.16
CA THR A 84 -11.14 -1.49 6.59
C THR A 84 -12.11 -0.56 7.33
N SER A 85 -11.64 0.12 8.38
CA SER A 85 -12.49 1.00 9.19
C SER A 85 -12.63 2.37 8.55
N HIS A 86 -13.87 2.86 8.50
CA HIS A 86 -14.25 4.23 8.12
C HIS A 86 -14.91 4.97 9.29
N ASP A 87 -14.83 4.46 10.51
CA ASP A 87 -15.52 5.02 11.67
C ASP A 87 -14.88 6.31 12.22
N GLY A 88 -13.80 6.77 11.60
CA GLY A 88 -13.09 7.99 11.94
C GLY A 88 -11.69 8.03 11.34
N ILE A 89 -10.98 9.09 11.66
CA ILE A 89 -9.59 9.27 11.21
C ILE A 89 -8.62 8.38 11.98
N ILE A 90 -7.48 8.10 11.36
CA ILE A 90 -6.34 7.43 12.00
C ILE A 90 -5.70 8.38 13.02
N VAL A 91 -5.67 7.95 14.28
CA VAL A 91 -4.93 8.64 15.35
C VAL A 91 -3.69 7.83 15.70
N LEU A 92 -2.53 8.40 15.43
CA LEU A 92 -1.24 7.77 15.67
C LEU A 92 -0.80 7.95 17.14
N PRO A 93 0.04 7.04 17.66
CA PRO A 93 0.68 7.18 18.96
C PRO A 93 1.50 8.47 19.10
N GLU A 94 1.73 8.91 20.34
CA GLU A 94 2.44 10.16 20.61
C GLU A 94 3.93 10.14 20.19
N ASP A 95 4.53 8.97 20.05
CA ASP A 95 5.91 8.77 19.60
C ASP A 95 6.08 8.85 18.08
N ALA A 96 4.99 8.82 17.30
CA ALA A 96 5.06 8.96 15.84
C ALA A 96 5.73 10.28 15.46
N GLN A 97 6.65 10.23 14.49
CA GLN A 97 7.38 11.42 14.06
C GLN A 97 6.54 12.29 13.12
N VAL A 98 6.42 13.58 13.43
CA VAL A 98 5.72 14.53 12.55
C VAL A 98 6.52 14.74 11.25
N GLY A 99 5.83 14.69 10.11
CA GLY A 99 6.44 14.84 8.78
C GLY A 99 7.00 13.55 8.17
N MET A 100 6.95 12.43 8.89
CA MET A 100 7.29 11.12 8.34
C MET A 100 6.25 10.69 7.28
N PRO A 101 6.66 10.20 6.11
CA PRO A 101 5.73 9.62 5.14
C PRO A 101 4.96 8.44 5.73
N ALA A 102 3.64 8.33 5.44
CA ALA A 102 2.81 7.23 5.93
C ALA A 102 3.34 5.85 5.47
N ALA A 103 3.85 5.75 4.24
CA ALA A 103 4.44 4.52 3.72
C ALA A 103 5.65 4.06 4.55
N GLU A 104 6.48 4.98 5.01
CA GLU A 104 7.63 4.69 5.88
C GLU A 104 7.16 4.28 7.30
N TYR A 105 6.17 4.98 7.85
CA TYR A 105 5.60 4.66 9.16
C TYR A 105 5.01 3.25 9.21
N TYR A 106 4.25 2.87 8.18
CA TYR A 106 3.64 1.55 8.07
C TYR A 106 4.57 0.49 7.46
N GLN A 107 5.81 0.84 7.11
CA GLN A 107 6.78 -0.05 6.45
C GLN A 107 6.18 -0.72 5.20
N LEU A 108 5.46 0.09 4.40
CA LEU A 108 4.84 -0.39 3.18
C LEU A 108 5.89 -0.52 2.08
N ASP A 109 6.17 -1.75 1.69
CA ASP A 109 7.00 -2.02 0.51
C ASP A 109 6.13 -1.93 -0.75
N SER A 110 6.61 -1.21 -1.76
CA SER A 110 6.00 -1.22 -3.09
C SER A 110 6.62 -2.34 -3.92
N ASP A 111 5.78 -3.17 -4.53
CA ASP A 111 6.23 -4.24 -5.42
C ASP A 111 5.46 -4.18 -6.75
N TRP A 112 5.95 -4.92 -7.74
CA TRP A 112 5.32 -5.03 -9.04
C TRP A 112 4.70 -6.42 -9.20
N LEU A 113 3.37 -6.48 -9.33
CA LEU A 113 2.68 -7.68 -9.75
C LEU A 113 2.71 -7.74 -11.29
N ILE A 114 3.36 -8.77 -11.83
CA ILE A 114 3.42 -9.01 -13.27
C ILE A 114 2.63 -10.27 -13.58
N GLU A 115 1.51 -10.12 -14.28
CA GLU A 115 0.73 -11.24 -14.79
C GLU A 115 1.32 -11.69 -16.13
N ILE A 116 1.61 -13.00 -16.25
CA ILE A 116 2.25 -13.58 -17.42
C ILE A 116 1.42 -14.75 -17.92
N ASP A 117 1.03 -14.70 -19.20
CA ASP A 117 0.42 -15.85 -19.90
C ASP A 117 1.51 -16.72 -20.52
N ILE A 118 1.58 -17.97 -20.06
CA ILE A 118 2.56 -18.95 -20.52
C ILE A 118 1.88 -19.96 -21.46
N THR A 119 2.35 -20.02 -22.70
CA THR A 119 1.85 -20.99 -23.67
C THR A 119 2.17 -22.43 -23.26
N ALA A 120 1.30 -23.38 -23.61
CA ALA A 120 1.37 -24.77 -23.17
C ALA A 120 2.66 -25.52 -23.58
N ASN A 121 3.35 -25.05 -24.62
CA ASN A 121 4.63 -25.61 -25.10
C ASN A 121 5.86 -25.13 -24.30
N ARG A 122 5.66 -24.20 -23.33
CA ARG A 122 6.71 -23.64 -22.48
C ARG A 122 6.61 -24.16 -21.04
N ALA A 123 6.50 -25.47 -20.90
CA ALA A 123 6.44 -26.14 -19.59
C ALA A 123 7.63 -25.78 -18.67
N ASP A 124 8.78 -25.43 -19.25
CA ASP A 124 9.98 -24.97 -18.57
C ASP A 124 9.82 -23.62 -17.89
N ALA A 125 8.88 -22.80 -18.33
CA ALA A 125 8.58 -21.48 -17.80
C ALA A 125 7.40 -21.45 -16.81
N LEU A 126 6.73 -22.59 -16.54
CA LEU A 126 5.57 -22.71 -15.64
C LEU A 126 5.95 -22.57 -14.13
N SER A 127 6.93 -21.75 -13.80
CA SER A 127 7.31 -21.45 -12.42
C SER A 127 7.99 -20.09 -12.34
N HIS A 128 7.99 -19.49 -11.17
CA HIS A 128 8.71 -18.23 -10.92
C HIS A 128 10.19 -18.33 -11.35
N TYR A 129 10.85 -19.46 -11.07
CA TYR A 129 12.23 -19.68 -11.47
C TYR A 129 12.38 -19.85 -12.99
N GLY A 130 11.41 -20.48 -13.66
CA GLY A 130 11.41 -20.62 -15.12
C GLY A 130 11.31 -19.28 -15.82
N VAL A 131 10.39 -18.42 -15.36
CA VAL A 131 10.25 -17.04 -15.85
C VAL A 131 11.50 -16.21 -15.55
N ALA A 132 12.02 -16.31 -14.34
CA ALA A 132 13.25 -15.59 -13.94
C ALA A 132 14.45 -15.98 -14.83
N ARG A 133 14.54 -17.25 -15.24
CA ARG A 133 15.59 -17.74 -16.15
C ARG A 133 15.48 -17.11 -17.55
N ASP A 134 14.27 -16.99 -18.08
CA ASP A 134 14.04 -16.35 -19.37
C ASP A 134 14.34 -14.85 -19.31
N LEU A 135 13.86 -14.17 -18.26
CA LEU A 135 14.16 -12.77 -18.02
C LEU A 135 15.66 -12.52 -17.84
N TYR A 136 16.35 -13.39 -17.10
CA TYR A 136 17.80 -13.33 -16.93
C TYR A 136 18.53 -13.42 -18.27
N ALA A 137 18.12 -14.37 -19.13
CA ALA A 137 18.74 -14.55 -20.44
C ALA A 137 18.54 -13.29 -21.31
N TRP A 138 17.33 -12.73 -21.31
CA TRP A 138 17.02 -11.50 -22.05
C TRP A 138 17.82 -10.30 -21.54
N LEU A 139 17.87 -10.10 -20.22
CA LEU A 139 18.61 -9.01 -19.60
C LEU A 139 20.10 -9.09 -19.92
N LYS A 140 20.71 -10.27 -19.84
CA LYS A 140 22.13 -10.50 -20.21
C LYS A 140 22.39 -10.18 -21.67
N GLN A 141 21.53 -10.61 -22.57
CA GLN A 141 21.67 -10.34 -24.00
C GLN A 141 21.57 -8.85 -24.32
N ASN A 142 20.81 -8.08 -23.53
CA ASN A 142 20.66 -6.64 -23.68
C ASN A 142 21.66 -5.82 -22.86
N GLY A 143 22.67 -6.43 -22.27
CA GLY A 143 23.78 -5.75 -21.59
C GLY A 143 23.50 -5.30 -20.16
N TYR A 144 22.40 -5.77 -19.56
CA TYR A 144 22.11 -5.47 -18.16
C TYR A 144 22.94 -6.33 -17.22
N GLU A 145 23.50 -5.73 -16.18
CA GLU A 145 24.09 -6.48 -15.08
C GLU A 145 22.99 -7.16 -14.26
N THR A 146 23.02 -8.47 -14.21
CA THR A 146 22.02 -9.25 -13.47
C THR A 146 22.60 -10.61 -13.05
N SER A 147 22.01 -11.20 -12.02
CA SER A 147 22.35 -12.53 -11.51
C SER A 147 21.09 -13.36 -11.34
N LEU A 148 21.20 -14.67 -11.55
CA LEU A 148 20.11 -15.61 -11.32
C LEU A 148 20.48 -16.52 -10.15
N HIS A 149 19.66 -16.51 -9.11
CA HIS A 149 19.83 -17.36 -7.94
C HIS A 149 18.76 -18.45 -7.91
N ARG A 150 19.20 -19.71 -7.79
CA ARG A 150 18.26 -20.80 -7.55
C ARG A 150 17.83 -20.78 -6.08
N PRO A 151 16.51 -20.84 -5.79
CA PRO A 151 16.04 -20.95 -4.42
C PRO A 151 16.65 -22.17 -3.71
N ASP A 152 17.05 -21.98 -2.46
CA ASP A 152 17.54 -23.09 -1.63
C ASP A 152 16.35 -23.90 -1.10
N CYS A 153 16.25 -25.15 -1.56
CA CYS A 153 15.23 -26.10 -1.14
C CYS A 153 15.76 -27.11 -0.11
N SER A 154 16.93 -26.90 0.47
CA SER A 154 17.57 -27.86 1.41
C SER A 154 16.74 -28.11 2.67
N LYS A 155 15.91 -27.14 3.07
CA LYS A 155 15.00 -27.25 4.22
C LYS A 155 13.71 -28.01 3.92
N PHE A 156 13.41 -28.27 2.64
CA PHE A 156 12.23 -29.03 2.26
C PHE A 156 12.47 -30.52 2.52
N LYS A 157 11.66 -31.10 3.41
CA LYS A 157 11.67 -32.53 3.72
C LYS A 157 10.41 -33.17 3.16
N VAL A 158 10.60 -34.27 2.44
CA VAL A 158 9.48 -35.09 1.96
C VAL A 158 9.14 -36.11 3.04
N ASP A 159 7.96 -35.96 3.66
CA ASP A 159 7.52 -36.85 4.75
C ASP A 159 7.11 -38.24 4.26
N ARG A 160 6.74 -38.39 2.98
CA ARG A 160 6.36 -39.67 2.35
C ARG A 160 6.92 -39.74 0.93
N SER A 161 7.88 -40.61 0.73
CA SER A 161 8.50 -40.86 -0.59
C SER A 161 7.78 -41.95 -1.41
N GLU A 162 6.83 -42.67 -0.85
CA GLU A 162 6.30 -43.92 -1.42
C GLU A 162 4.98 -43.77 -2.20
N GLU A 163 4.22 -42.71 -2.02
CA GLU A 163 2.88 -42.58 -2.63
C GLU A 163 2.90 -42.30 -4.15
N HIS A 164 3.94 -41.70 -4.69
CA HIS A 164 3.99 -41.35 -6.13
C HIS A 164 4.55 -42.45 -7.03
N THR A 165 5.22 -43.44 -6.52
CA THR A 165 5.80 -44.53 -7.34
C THR A 165 4.79 -45.60 -7.72
N SER A 166 3.73 -45.81 -6.92
CA SER A 166 2.67 -46.80 -7.20
C SER A 166 1.68 -46.39 -8.28
N GLU A 167 1.34 -45.09 -8.36
CA GLU A 167 0.43 -44.58 -9.41
C GLU A 167 1.07 -44.51 -10.79
N LEU A 168 2.37 -44.15 -10.89
CA LEU A 168 3.11 -44.16 -12.16
C LEU A 168 3.35 -45.55 -12.70
N GLN A 169 3.40 -46.59 -11.86
CA GLN A 169 3.51 -47.99 -12.30
C GLN A 169 2.18 -48.54 -12.84
N SER A 170 1.02 -48.05 -12.39
CA SER A 170 -0.27 -48.48 -12.92
C SER A 170 -0.54 -47.94 -14.31
N LEU A 171 -0.04 -46.76 -14.68
CA LEU A 171 -0.17 -46.17 -16.02
C LEU A 171 0.75 -46.78 -17.10
N ARG A 172 1.74 -47.60 -16.72
CA ARG A 172 2.62 -48.30 -17.66
C ARG A 172 2.11 -49.69 -18.12
N ARG A 173 0.91 -50.08 -17.67
CA ARG A 173 0.31 -51.41 -17.99
C ARG A 173 -0.93 -51.35 -18.88
N ILE A 174 -1.13 -50.25 -19.61
CA ILE A 174 -2.20 -50.17 -20.64
C ILE A 174 -1.56 -50.12 -22.00
#